data_f2548ad08ab60b2fa2f1ed38bb02cbd2
#
_entry.id   f2548ad08ab60b2fa2f1ed38bb02cbd2
#
_cell.length_a   1.000
_cell.length_b   1.000
_cell.length_c   1.000
_cell.angle_alpha   90.00
_cell.angle_beta   90.00
_cell.angle_gamma   90.00
#
_symmetry.space_group_name_H-M   'P 1'
#
loop_
_entity.id
_entity.type
_entity.pdbx_description
1 polymer ?
#
loop_
_entity_poly.entity_id
_entity_poly.type
_entity_poly.pdbx_seq_one_letter_code
_entity_poly.pdbx_strand_id
1 'polypeptide(L)'
;MIAVSSVCRGAAVAALLLVSPVVHGAGDLSRQEPIEVTIELGKPGQHAFAPNKLRFETGKLYKLVLRNPSNDPHYFTSHAFTQLIYTRKVQVVQDRDGKRTTLAEFKGAIREIEVYPGHIAEWWFVPVAAGRATDLRCGIAGADGKSHAEHGMVGEIVIE
;
A
#
# COMPACT_ATOMS: atom_id res chain seq x y z
N MET A 1 -78.20 -34.74 -24.87
CA MET A 1 -76.79 -34.65 -25.37
C MET A 1 -76.14 -33.43 -24.73
N ILE A 2 -75.29 -33.63 -23.71
CA ILE A 2 -74.63 -32.50 -23.01
C ILE A 2 -73.14 -32.69 -23.27
N ALA A 3 -72.54 -31.71 -23.98
CA ALA A 3 -71.12 -31.68 -24.27
C ALA A 3 -70.39 -31.03 -23.13
N VAL A 4 -69.39 -31.76 -22.53
CA VAL A 4 -68.52 -31.25 -21.49
C VAL A 4 -67.22 -30.79 -22.14
N SER A 5 -66.95 -29.48 -22.11
CA SER A 5 -65.70 -28.90 -22.60
C SER A 5 -64.64 -28.97 -21.50
N SER A 6 -63.55 -29.69 -21.77
CA SER A 6 -62.38 -29.82 -20.88
C SER A 6 -61.42 -28.66 -21.17
N VAL A 7 -61.18 -27.77 -20.16
CA VAL A 7 -60.24 -26.69 -20.23
C VAL A 7 -58.91 -27.17 -19.63
N CYS A 8 -57.92 -27.38 -20.47
CA CYS A 8 -56.53 -27.63 -20.03
C CYS A 8 -55.89 -26.30 -19.57
N ARG A 9 -55.65 -26.17 -18.30
CA ARG A 9 -54.80 -25.08 -17.74
C ARG A 9 -53.32 -25.49 -17.82
N GLY A 10 -52.62 -24.87 -18.78
CA GLY A 10 -51.17 -24.99 -18.85
C GLY A 10 -50.54 -24.14 -17.78
N ALA A 11 -49.79 -24.75 -16.86
CA ALA A 11 -48.95 -24.07 -15.90
C ALA A 11 -47.63 -23.71 -16.57
N ALA A 12 -47.38 -22.41 -16.77
CA ALA A 12 -46.07 -21.91 -17.21
C ALA A 12 -45.12 -21.85 -16.02
N VAL A 13 -44.12 -22.73 -16.01
CA VAL A 13 -43.00 -22.68 -15.03
C VAL A 13 -41.99 -21.66 -15.53
N ALA A 14 -41.96 -20.51 -14.89
CA ALA A 14 -40.92 -19.51 -15.13
C ALA A 14 -39.60 -20.00 -14.42
N ALA A 15 -38.63 -20.43 -15.20
CA ALA A 15 -37.29 -20.72 -14.71
C ALA A 15 -36.53 -19.43 -14.41
N LEU A 16 -36.38 -19.08 -13.13
CA LEU A 16 -35.51 -17.99 -12.69
C LEU A 16 -34.05 -18.43 -12.88
N LEU A 17 -33.36 -17.93 -13.87
CA LEU A 17 -31.93 -18.07 -14.03
C LEU A 17 -31.23 -17.17 -13.01
N LEU A 18 -30.74 -17.77 -11.90
CA LEU A 18 -29.87 -17.12 -10.94
C LEU A 18 -28.49 -16.89 -11.62
N VAL A 19 -28.28 -15.70 -12.14
CA VAL A 19 -26.95 -15.27 -12.58
C VAL A 19 -26.14 -14.97 -11.33
N SER A 20 -25.34 -15.93 -10.89
CA SER A 20 -24.37 -15.71 -9.82
C SER A 20 -23.29 -14.73 -10.32
N PRO A 21 -23.02 -13.63 -9.59
CA PRO A 21 -21.91 -12.76 -9.93
C PRO A 21 -20.61 -13.57 -9.85
N VAL A 22 -19.86 -13.61 -10.95
CA VAL A 22 -18.51 -14.22 -10.97
C VAL A 22 -17.62 -13.27 -10.20
N VAL A 23 -17.33 -13.59 -8.94
CA VAL A 23 -16.33 -12.87 -8.16
C VAL A 23 -14.97 -13.24 -8.73
N HIS A 24 -14.39 -12.35 -9.53
CA HIS A 24 -13.02 -12.47 -9.96
C HIS A 24 -12.13 -12.11 -8.76
N GLY A 25 -11.64 -13.10 -8.05
CA GLY A 25 -10.55 -12.89 -7.12
C GLY A 25 -9.33 -12.35 -7.89
N ALA A 26 -8.70 -11.30 -7.39
CA ALA A 26 -7.45 -10.77 -7.95
C ALA A 26 -6.29 -11.75 -7.68
N GLY A 27 -6.34 -12.95 -8.29
CA GLY A 27 -5.47 -14.07 -7.91
C GLY A 27 -4.00 -13.88 -8.22
N ASP A 28 -3.64 -13.38 -9.41
CA ASP A 28 -2.25 -13.22 -9.83
C ASP A 28 -1.81 -11.75 -9.84
N LEU A 29 -1.27 -11.29 -8.71
CA LEU A 29 -0.73 -9.93 -8.56
C LEU A 29 0.62 -9.73 -9.29
N SER A 30 1.22 -10.80 -9.87
CA SER A 30 2.50 -10.70 -10.56
C SER A 30 2.40 -9.92 -11.88
N ARG A 31 1.20 -9.85 -12.45
CA ARG A 31 0.89 -9.14 -13.71
C ARG A 31 0.23 -7.78 -13.49
N GLN A 32 -0.05 -7.40 -12.24
CA GLN A 32 -0.62 -6.09 -11.96
C GLN A 32 0.46 -5.03 -11.97
N GLU A 33 0.19 -3.93 -12.66
CA GLU A 33 0.97 -2.71 -12.51
C GLU A 33 0.71 -2.15 -11.11
N PRO A 34 1.77 -1.81 -10.34
CA PRO A 34 1.61 -1.30 -9.00
C PRO A 34 1.04 0.13 -9.00
N ILE A 35 0.23 0.44 -8.02
CA ILE A 35 -0.16 1.82 -7.72
C ILE A 35 1.05 2.48 -7.06
N GLU A 36 1.64 3.46 -7.74
CA GLU A 36 2.77 4.21 -7.21
C GLU A 36 2.30 5.30 -6.25
N VAL A 37 2.86 5.33 -5.05
CA VAL A 37 2.67 6.37 -4.04
C VAL A 37 4.03 6.88 -3.63
N THR A 38 4.26 8.19 -3.74
CA THR A 38 5.52 8.81 -3.34
C THR A 38 5.37 9.53 -2.00
N ILE A 39 6.36 9.38 -1.13
CA ILE A 39 6.50 10.11 0.12
C ILE A 39 7.91 10.70 0.23
N GLU A 40 8.00 11.96 0.58
CA GLU A 40 9.27 12.59 0.91
C GLU A 40 9.57 12.42 2.40
N LEU A 41 10.78 12.02 2.71
CA LEU A 41 11.34 11.85 4.04
C LEU A 41 12.19 13.06 4.37
N GLY A 42 11.60 14.03 5.05
CA GLY A 42 12.23 15.32 5.36
C GLY A 42 12.30 16.27 4.17
N LYS A 43 12.70 17.48 4.48
CA LYS A 43 13.12 18.54 3.55
C LYS A 43 14.32 19.24 4.17
N PRO A 44 15.13 20.00 3.41
CA PRO A 44 16.19 20.79 4.00
C PRO A 44 15.66 21.66 5.17
N GLY A 45 16.18 21.42 6.38
CA GLY A 45 15.77 22.13 7.61
C GLY A 45 14.41 21.72 8.21
N GLN A 46 13.77 20.67 7.73
CA GLN A 46 12.46 20.22 8.25
C GLN A 46 12.37 18.71 8.39
N HIS A 47 12.11 18.21 9.58
CA HIS A 47 11.83 16.80 9.87
C HIS A 47 10.33 16.53 9.74
N ALA A 48 9.90 16.02 8.58
CA ALA A 48 8.50 15.71 8.32
C ALA A 48 8.36 14.64 7.23
N PHE A 49 7.27 13.88 7.27
CA PHE A 49 6.81 13.09 6.12
C PHE A 49 5.88 13.94 5.25
N ALA A 50 6.03 13.86 3.92
CA ALA A 50 5.15 14.55 2.99
C ALA A 50 4.71 13.61 1.83
N PRO A 51 3.43 13.16 1.82
CA PRO A 51 2.39 13.38 2.82
C PRO A 51 2.64 12.60 4.13
N ASN A 52 2.08 13.06 5.26
CA ASN A 52 2.13 12.35 6.54
C ASN A 52 0.87 11.53 6.84
N LYS A 53 -0.07 11.49 5.92
CA LYS A 53 -1.27 10.62 5.95
C LYS A 53 -1.33 9.83 4.66
N LEU A 54 -1.26 8.52 4.79
CA LEU A 54 -1.30 7.59 3.68
C LEU A 54 -2.58 6.75 3.73
N ARG A 55 -3.12 6.41 2.57
CA ARG A 55 -4.28 5.52 2.42
C ARG A 55 -3.97 4.43 1.41
N PHE A 56 -4.33 3.20 1.75
CA PHE A 56 -4.20 2.04 0.90
C PHE A 56 -5.48 1.20 0.96
N GLU A 57 -5.69 0.38 -0.05
CA GLU A 57 -6.80 -0.57 -0.13
C GLU A 57 -6.28 -1.99 -0.09
N THR A 58 -6.98 -2.87 0.62
CA THR A 58 -6.63 -4.30 0.69
C THR A 58 -6.64 -4.96 -0.69
N GLY A 59 -5.73 -5.90 -0.90
CA GLY A 59 -5.64 -6.69 -2.13
C GLY A 59 -5.07 -5.97 -3.35
N LYS A 60 -4.69 -4.68 -3.25
CA LYS A 60 -4.05 -3.95 -4.34
C LYS A 60 -2.52 -3.98 -4.21
N LEU A 61 -1.83 -4.07 -5.34
CA LEU A 61 -0.36 -3.98 -5.36
C LEU A 61 0.07 -2.51 -5.33
N TYR A 62 0.90 -2.15 -4.37
CA TYR A 62 1.49 -0.82 -4.24
C TYR A 62 3.00 -0.83 -4.41
N LYS A 63 3.52 0.28 -4.93
CA LYS A 63 4.94 0.66 -4.91
C LYS A 63 5.06 1.98 -4.16
N LEU A 64 5.48 1.93 -2.89
CA LEU A 64 5.76 3.11 -2.09
C LEU A 64 7.18 3.59 -2.39
N VAL A 65 7.29 4.79 -2.94
CA VAL A 65 8.56 5.43 -3.28
C VAL A 65 8.95 6.36 -2.14
N LEU A 66 9.97 5.97 -1.39
CA LEU A 66 10.53 6.74 -0.27
C LEU A 66 11.69 7.57 -0.82
N ARG A 67 11.53 8.90 -0.90
CA ARG A 67 12.57 9.82 -1.36
C ARG A 67 13.07 10.64 -0.18
N ASN A 68 14.39 10.78 -0.08
CA ASN A 68 14.97 11.66 0.93
C ASN A 68 15.64 12.88 0.25
N PRO A 69 14.93 14.01 0.14
CA PRO A 69 15.51 15.25 -0.40
C PRO A 69 16.23 16.10 0.66
N SER A 70 16.29 15.64 1.91
CA SER A 70 16.92 16.35 3.02
C SER A 70 18.42 16.09 3.10
N ASN A 71 19.10 16.73 4.06
CA ASN A 71 20.52 16.54 4.33
C ASN A 71 20.80 15.47 5.40
N ASP A 72 19.74 14.95 6.07
CA ASP A 72 19.85 13.97 7.15
C ASP A 72 19.28 12.62 6.71
N PRO A 73 19.78 11.48 7.23
CA PRO A 73 19.15 10.20 7.03
C PRO A 73 17.78 10.15 7.73
N HIS A 74 16.84 9.39 7.20
CA HIS A 74 15.52 9.24 7.78
C HIS A 74 15.04 7.79 7.74
N TYR A 75 14.40 7.35 8.83
CA TYR A 75 13.68 6.09 8.88
C TYR A 75 12.21 6.27 8.48
N PHE A 76 11.69 5.30 7.74
CA PHE A 76 10.26 5.04 7.63
C PHE A 76 9.96 3.80 8.47
N THR A 77 9.47 4.02 9.70
CA THR A 77 9.18 2.97 10.68
C THR A 77 7.72 2.99 11.06
N SER A 78 7.02 1.86 10.91
CA SER A 78 5.68 1.65 11.45
C SER A 78 5.46 0.15 11.64
N HIS A 79 5.50 -0.29 12.90
CA HIS A 79 5.28 -1.71 13.22
C HIS A 79 3.84 -2.14 12.94
N ALA A 80 2.87 -1.29 13.24
CA ALA A 80 1.47 -1.58 12.98
C ALA A 80 1.21 -1.76 11.48
N PHE A 81 1.77 -0.91 10.63
CA PHE A 81 1.66 -1.04 9.17
C PHE A 81 2.24 -2.36 8.66
N THR A 82 3.42 -2.74 9.13
CA THR A 82 4.09 -3.97 8.68
C THR A 82 3.33 -5.25 9.03
N GLN A 83 2.45 -5.22 10.02
CA GLN A 83 1.56 -6.34 10.37
C GLN A 83 0.34 -6.46 9.44
N LEU A 84 0.00 -5.40 8.72
CA LEU A 84 -1.17 -5.33 7.85
C LEU A 84 -0.86 -5.60 6.39
N ILE A 85 0.42 -5.80 6.03
CA ILE A 85 0.88 -5.94 4.64
C ILE A 85 1.66 -7.21 4.40
N TYR A 86 1.65 -7.66 3.15
CA TYR A 86 2.62 -8.62 2.63
C TYR A 86 3.67 -7.87 1.81
N THR A 87 4.91 -7.82 2.31
CA THR A 87 6.04 -7.23 1.59
C THR A 87 6.48 -8.18 0.47
N ARG A 88 6.44 -7.72 -0.77
CA ARG A 88 6.96 -8.47 -1.92
C ARG A 88 8.47 -8.29 -2.06
N LYS A 89 8.91 -7.03 -1.98
CA LYS A 89 10.31 -6.65 -2.09
C LYS A 89 10.52 -5.20 -1.64
N VAL A 90 11.75 -4.88 -1.28
CA VAL A 90 12.27 -3.52 -1.18
C VAL A 90 13.46 -3.40 -2.12
N GLN A 91 13.52 -2.30 -2.86
CA GLN A 91 14.63 -2.00 -3.77
C GLN A 91 15.31 -0.69 -3.35
N VAL A 92 16.64 -0.70 -3.39
CA VAL A 92 17.42 0.53 -3.37
C VAL A 92 17.62 0.97 -4.82
N VAL A 93 17.26 2.22 -5.12
CA VAL A 93 17.30 2.76 -6.49
C VAL A 93 18.20 3.98 -6.55
N GLN A 94 18.96 4.07 -7.63
CA GLN A 94 19.65 5.27 -8.03
C GLN A 94 18.85 5.93 -9.14
N ASP A 95 18.57 7.23 -8.96
CA ASP A 95 17.97 8.07 -10.01
C ASP A 95 19.05 8.96 -10.59
N ARG A 96 19.32 8.82 -11.89
CA ARG A 96 20.20 9.70 -12.65
C ARG A 96 19.42 10.24 -13.84
N ASP A 97 19.14 11.53 -13.82
CA ASP A 97 18.43 12.24 -14.90
C ASP A 97 17.08 11.60 -15.27
N GLY A 98 16.31 11.16 -14.25
CA GLY A 98 15.02 10.49 -14.42
C GLY A 98 15.11 9.01 -14.79
N LYS A 99 16.32 8.45 -14.96
CA LYS A 99 16.53 7.02 -15.18
C LYS A 99 16.82 6.32 -13.85
N ARG A 100 15.86 5.56 -13.37
CA ARG A 100 16.01 4.74 -12.16
C ARG A 100 16.71 3.42 -12.45
N THR A 101 17.75 3.11 -11.68
CA THR A 101 18.50 1.85 -11.75
C THR A 101 18.44 1.19 -10.39
N THR A 102 17.98 -0.06 -10.33
CA THR A 102 17.98 -0.85 -9.09
C THR A 102 19.40 -1.26 -8.74
N LEU A 103 19.84 -0.89 -7.54
CA LEU A 103 21.16 -1.23 -7.00
C LEU A 103 21.12 -2.49 -6.13
N ALA A 104 20.03 -2.69 -5.38
CA ALA A 104 19.83 -3.85 -4.52
C ALA A 104 18.34 -4.15 -4.37
N GLU A 105 18.01 -5.43 -4.18
CA GLU A 105 16.65 -5.89 -3.90
C GLU A 105 16.65 -6.83 -2.70
N PHE A 106 15.70 -6.61 -1.79
CA PHE A 106 15.49 -7.41 -0.58
C PHE A 106 14.09 -8.00 -0.60
N LYS A 107 13.96 -9.25 -0.15
CA LYS A 107 12.67 -9.96 -0.01
C LYS A 107 12.49 -10.40 1.44
N GLY A 108 11.24 -10.48 1.87
CA GLY A 108 10.87 -10.90 3.22
C GLY A 108 10.27 -9.77 4.05
N ALA A 109 10.08 -10.03 5.33
CA ALA A 109 9.49 -9.07 6.24
C ALA A 109 10.45 -7.92 6.53
N ILE A 110 10.08 -6.74 6.12
CA ILE A 110 10.83 -5.49 6.38
C ILE A 110 10.07 -4.73 7.47
N ARG A 111 10.78 -4.28 8.50
CA ARG A 111 10.17 -3.54 9.63
C ARG A 111 10.35 -2.04 9.50
N GLU A 112 11.46 -1.63 8.94
CA GLU A 112 11.81 -0.22 8.73
C GLU A 112 12.77 -0.08 7.56
N ILE A 113 12.79 1.10 6.96
CA ILE A 113 13.69 1.43 5.85
C ILE A 113 14.36 2.75 6.18
N GLU A 114 15.69 2.75 6.22
CA GLU A 114 16.50 3.95 6.31
C GLU A 114 16.82 4.45 4.89
N VAL A 115 16.58 5.73 4.65
CA VAL A 115 16.90 6.36 3.37
C VAL A 115 17.85 7.52 3.61
N TYR A 116 19.03 7.41 3.02
CA TYR A 116 20.08 8.44 3.12
C TYR A 116 19.79 9.64 2.22
N PRO A 117 20.41 10.81 2.50
CA PRO A 117 20.25 12.03 1.73
C PRO A 117 20.44 11.82 0.22
N GLY A 118 19.51 12.33 -0.58
CA GLY A 118 19.53 12.23 -2.04
C GLY A 118 19.18 10.86 -2.62
N HIS A 119 18.86 9.86 -1.78
CA HIS A 119 18.57 8.50 -2.23
C HIS A 119 17.08 8.18 -2.23
N ILE A 120 16.76 7.03 -2.86
CA ILE A 120 15.40 6.52 -3.02
C ILE A 120 15.39 5.04 -2.66
N ALA A 121 14.36 4.64 -1.89
CA ALA A 121 13.98 3.26 -1.73
C ALA A 121 12.56 3.04 -2.27
N GLU A 122 12.31 1.88 -2.86
CA GLU A 122 10.99 1.48 -3.34
C GLU A 122 10.51 0.26 -2.56
N TRP A 123 9.36 0.37 -1.92
CA TRP A 123 8.75 -0.74 -1.17
C TRP A 123 7.51 -1.25 -1.88
N TRP A 124 7.58 -2.50 -2.34
CA TRP A 124 6.51 -3.17 -3.05
C TRP A 124 5.75 -4.08 -2.09
N PHE A 125 4.46 -3.84 -1.91
CA PHE A 125 3.65 -4.58 -0.96
C PHE A 125 2.19 -4.69 -1.39
N VAL A 126 1.48 -5.63 -0.74
CA VAL A 126 0.03 -5.78 -0.83
C VAL A 126 -0.54 -5.69 0.57
N PRO A 127 -1.45 -4.75 0.86
CA PRO A 127 -2.21 -4.76 2.10
C PRO A 127 -3.09 -6.01 2.17
N VAL A 128 -2.97 -6.76 3.28
CA VAL A 128 -3.69 -8.04 3.47
C VAL A 128 -4.74 -7.95 4.57
N ALA A 129 -4.75 -6.88 5.35
CA ALA A 129 -5.74 -6.61 6.37
C ALA A 129 -6.06 -5.11 6.44
N ALA A 130 -7.33 -4.78 6.64
CA ALA A 130 -7.74 -3.41 6.94
C ALA A 130 -7.28 -3.01 8.34
N GLY A 131 -6.99 -1.72 8.53
CA GLY A 131 -6.55 -1.22 9.83
C GLY A 131 -5.96 0.18 9.78
N ARG A 132 -5.54 0.67 10.95
CA ARG A 132 -4.96 1.99 11.11
C ARG A 132 -3.63 1.87 11.86
N ALA A 133 -2.56 2.40 11.28
CA ALA A 133 -1.25 2.53 11.90
C ALA A 133 -0.98 4.00 12.22
N THR A 134 -0.84 4.33 13.50
CA THR A 134 -0.58 5.68 14.01
C THR A 134 0.84 5.82 14.54
N ASP A 135 1.67 4.81 14.29
CA ASP A 135 3.04 4.69 14.77
C ASP A 135 4.10 4.98 13.70
N LEU A 136 3.69 5.58 12.57
CA LEU A 136 4.66 6.01 11.55
C LEU A 136 5.53 7.12 12.12
N ARG A 137 6.86 6.89 12.13
CA ARG A 137 7.83 7.81 12.72
C ARG A 137 9.23 7.67 12.14
N CYS A 138 10.06 8.70 12.37
CA CYS A 138 11.51 8.63 12.23
C CYS A 138 12.16 8.68 13.62
N GLY A 139 12.84 7.60 14.01
CA GLY A 139 13.46 7.47 15.34
C GLY A 139 14.89 7.98 15.44
N ILE A 140 15.47 8.56 14.39
CA ILE A 140 16.84 9.09 14.40
C ILE A 140 16.92 10.26 15.37
N ALA A 141 17.98 10.28 16.20
CA ALA A 141 18.28 11.39 17.09
C ALA A 141 18.94 12.54 16.31
N GLY A 142 18.42 13.74 16.49
CA GLY A 142 19.03 14.97 16.02
C GLY A 142 20.21 15.42 16.89
N ALA A 143 20.86 16.51 16.49
CA ALA A 143 22.03 17.07 17.20
C ALA A 143 21.68 17.58 18.62
N ASP A 144 20.41 17.90 18.90
CA ASP A 144 19.89 18.31 20.21
C ASP A 144 19.51 17.14 21.13
N GLY A 145 19.74 15.90 20.68
CA GLY A 145 19.44 14.67 21.43
C GLY A 145 17.98 14.22 21.34
N LYS A 146 17.10 14.98 20.67
CA LYS A 146 15.72 14.59 20.41
C LYS A 146 15.61 13.82 19.10
N SER A 147 14.68 12.88 19.02
CA SER A 147 14.39 12.18 17.78
C SER A 147 13.69 13.09 16.77
N HIS A 148 13.82 12.77 15.47
CA HIS A 148 13.05 13.46 14.43
C HIS A 148 11.54 13.33 14.66
N ALA A 149 11.08 12.24 15.28
CA ALA A 149 9.69 12.08 15.70
C ALA A 149 9.26 13.13 16.74
N GLU A 150 10.12 13.46 17.71
CA GLU A 150 9.88 14.54 18.69
C GLU A 150 9.89 15.92 18.03
N HIS A 151 10.53 16.06 16.88
CA HIS A 151 10.46 17.24 16.02
C HIS A 151 9.26 17.24 15.05
N GLY A 152 8.34 16.26 15.19
CA GLY A 152 7.13 16.20 14.39
C GLY A 152 7.19 15.28 13.16
N MET A 153 8.27 14.51 12.95
CA MET A 153 8.35 13.54 11.86
C MET A 153 7.57 12.26 12.21
N VAL A 154 6.24 12.43 12.21
CA VAL A 154 5.25 11.39 12.50
C VAL A 154 4.17 11.39 11.44
N GLY A 155 3.47 10.27 11.30
CA GLY A 155 2.39 10.13 10.33
C GLY A 155 1.39 9.05 10.69
N GLU A 156 0.43 8.86 9.80
CA GLU A 156 -0.65 7.89 9.94
C GLU A 156 -0.85 7.14 8.60
N ILE A 157 -1.14 5.86 8.69
CA ILE A 157 -1.46 4.99 7.56
C ILE A 157 -2.80 4.31 7.82
N VAL A 158 -3.73 4.44 6.87
CA VAL A 158 -5.05 3.78 6.91
C VAL A 158 -5.12 2.78 5.76
N ILE A 159 -5.56 1.56 6.05
CA ILE A 159 -5.85 0.50 5.07
C ILE A 159 -7.33 0.17 5.16
N GLU A 160 -8.02 0.25 4.02
CA GLU A 160 -9.46 -0.04 3.86
C GLU A 160 -9.70 -1.33 3.08
#